data_368e103289e211adcaf7444739c895a0
#
_entry.id   368e103289e211adcaf7444739c895a0
#
_cell.length_a   1.000
_cell.length_b   1.000
_cell.length_c   1.000
_cell.angle_alpha   90.00
_cell.angle_beta   90.00
_cell.angle_gamma   90.00
#
_symmetry.space_group_name_H-M   'P 1'
#
loop_
_entity.id
_entity.type
_entity.pdbx_description
1 polymer ?
#
loop_
_entity_poly.entity_id
_entity_poly.type
_entity_poly.pdbx_seq_one_letter_code
_entity_poly.pdbx_strand_id
1 'polypeptide(L)'
;RVLAVDPLGLPRIVGRCANCERLELSSNLKCDVCGKPEQKIELYEPRGFRTTYRPRPYDDDQEVLSRISPPNLVPSGVPASVRGVMNLELRIYSQSRLVSINDNFGRGYVFRAQADKSVLAETAPAAVEPLRTIGEIRVTDALVVSPKQFNIGGGSIGLYELASGRAAYTSFAEVLRRAAQVCLDLDPVEIAAGTLPVRVPVYDAAGAEVGSQIGAWIFLADTAENGAGYAIELGQENVFSQMVKDALNELRSAWEDKRHAEKCDTSCPDCLRSYNNAQLHSLLDWRLALDMLELAAGEPLNISRSLPADGEWMNAAANALQASKMDIQGVPVIARGDRCVVLCHPLWRVEDRFYSDLQRSVFDAAREEYSYVAAHDIRDFRRNPVSILKHLR
;
A
#
# COMPACT_ATOMS: atom_id res chain seq x y z
N ARG A 1 1.19 8.43 28.97
CA ARG A 1 1.46 9.88 28.84
C ARG A 1 2.93 10.08 28.55
N VAL A 2 3.23 10.73 27.43
CA VAL A 2 4.59 11.10 27.06
C VAL A 2 4.73 12.59 27.30
N LEU A 3 5.81 12.98 27.95
CA LEU A 3 6.17 14.38 28.15
C LEU A 3 7.23 14.74 27.11
N ALA A 4 6.94 15.68 26.24
CA ALA A 4 7.96 16.28 25.39
C ALA A 4 8.89 17.13 26.25
N VAL A 5 10.18 17.01 26.05
CA VAL A 5 11.20 17.80 26.74
C VAL A 5 11.55 18.99 25.85
N ASP A 6 11.66 20.15 26.46
CA ASP A 6 11.81 21.47 25.85
C ASP A 6 10.51 22.08 25.28
N PRO A 7 10.44 23.42 25.24
CA PRO A 7 9.31 24.06 24.62
C PRO A 7 9.23 23.59 23.17
N LEU A 8 8.05 23.13 22.78
CA LEU A 8 7.76 22.85 21.38
C LEU A 8 8.07 24.13 20.60
N GLY A 9 8.97 24.02 19.62
CA GLY A 9 9.25 25.10 18.70
C GLY A 9 8.01 25.48 17.87
N LEU A 10 8.19 26.36 16.91
CA LEU A 10 7.15 26.63 15.92
C LEU A 10 6.89 25.35 15.12
N PRO A 11 5.61 24.98 14.87
CA PRO A 11 5.30 23.81 14.09
C PRO A 11 5.71 23.99 12.63
N ARG A 12 6.10 22.90 12.00
CA ARG A 12 6.15 22.81 10.54
C ARG A 12 4.77 22.56 9.99
N ILE A 13 4.42 23.27 8.93
CA ILE A 13 3.14 23.07 8.25
C ILE A 13 3.30 21.99 7.21
N VAL A 14 2.44 20.99 7.28
CA VAL A 14 2.38 19.85 6.36
C VAL A 14 0.95 19.74 5.83
N GLY A 15 0.81 19.53 4.52
CA GLY A 15 -0.46 19.21 3.87
C GLY A 15 -0.58 17.70 3.67
N ARG A 16 -1.71 17.11 4.08
CA ARG A 16 -2.02 15.70 3.81
C ARG A 16 -3.35 15.59 3.09
N CYS A 17 -3.34 14.97 1.92
CA CYS A 17 -4.57 14.70 1.18
C CYS A 17 -5.36 13.57 1.84
N ALA A 18 -6.61 13.81 2.21
CA ALA A 18 -7.47 12.79 2.82
C ALA A 18 -7.89 11.68 1.84
N ASN A 19 -7.78 11.92 0.52
CA ASN A 19 -8.19 10.96 -0.51
C ASN A 19 -7.05 10.04 -0.96
N CYS A 20 -5.92 10.60 -1.40
CA CYS A 20 -4.79 9.82 -1.94
C CYS A 20 -3.63 9.66 -0.95
N GLU A 21 -3.70 10.29 0.23
CA GLU A 21 -2.68 10.27 1.28
C GLU A 21 -1.35 10.94 0.90
N ARG A 22 -1.31 11.65 -0.24
CA ARG A 22 -0.16 12.47 -0.63
C ARG A 22 0.16 13.46 0.48
N LEU A 23 1.44 13.55 0.82
CA LEU A 23 1.96 14.46 1.84
C LEU A 23 2.93 15.46 1.21
N GLU A 24 2.78 16.73 1.56
CA GLU A 24 3.62 17.83 1.12
C GLU A 24 4.10 18.67 2.32
N LEU A 25 5.29 19.27 2.22
CA LEU A 25 5.84 20.14 3.28
C LEU A 25 5.29 21.58 3.24
N SER A 26 4.23 21.78 2.55
CA SER A 26 3.41 22.98 2.54
C SER A 26 1.96 22.56 2.51
N SER A 27 1.07 23.42 2.96
CA SER A 27 -0.37 23.16 2.87
C SER A 27 -0.94 24.00 1.74
N ASN A 28 -1.35 23.32 0.68
CA ASN A 28 -2.12 23.90 -0.40
C ASN A 28 -3.62 23.77 -0.10
N LEU A 29 -4.46 24.52 -0.83
CA LEU A 29 -5.91 24.36 -0.71
C LEU A 29 -6.38 23.03 -1.33
N LYS A 30 -5.63 22.53 -2.31
CA LYS A 30 -5.96 21.32 -3.05
C LYS A 30 -4.69 20.52 -3.34
N CYS A 31 -4.82 19.20 -3.25
CA CYS A 31 -3.79 18.26 -3.61
C CYS A 31 -3.46 18.34 -5.11
N ASP A 32 -2.18 18.42 -5.44
CA ASP A 32 -1.68 18.48 -6.82
C ASP A 32 -1.91 17.16 -7.60
N VAL A 33 -2.03 16.03 -6.90
CA VAL A 33 -2.26 14.70 -7.49
C VAL A 33 -3.73 14.45 -7.83
N CYS A 34 -4.64 14.68 -6.86
CA CYS A 34 -6.06 14.29 -7.04
C CYS A 34 -7.04 15.47 -7.06
N GLY A 35 -6.57 16.69 -6.81
CA GLY A 35 -7.43 17.90 -6.77
C GLY A 35 -8.37 18.01 -5.57
N LYS A 36 -8.34 17.04 -4.64
CA LYS A 36 -9.16 17.08 -3.42
C LYS A 36 -8.54 17.99 -2.36
N PRO A 37 -9.33 18.48 -1.38
CA PRO A 37 -8.83 19.31 -0.31
C PRO A 37 -7.72 18.62 0.49
N GLU A 38 -6.72 19.39 0.93
CA GLU A 38 -5.70 18.96 1.86
C GLU A 38 -6.07 19.31 3.30
N GLN A 39 -5.78 18.39 4.22
CA GLN A 39 -5.82 18.64 5.64
C GLN A 39 -4.52 19.32 6.07
N LYS A 40 -4.62 20.49 6.71
CA LYS A 40 -3.48 21.16 7.30
C LYS A 40 -3.08 20.50 8.61
N ILE A 41 -1.80 20.14 8.71
CA ILE A 41 -1.19 19.52 9.88
C ILE A 41 -0.12 20.45 10.44
N GLU A 42 -0.19 20.72 11.74
CA GLU A 42 0.88 21.34 12.52
C GLU A 42 1.75 20.25 13.12
N LEU A 43 2.92 20.02 12.52
CA LEU A 43 3.89 19.04 12.95
C LEU A 43 4.88 19.67 13.93
N TYR A 44 4.86 19.21 15.16
CA TYR A 44 5.79 19.59 16.21
C TYR A 44 6.89 18.54 16.35
N GLU A 45 8.15 19.00 16.32
CA GLU A 45 9.36 18.17 16.46
C GLU A 45 9.98 18.37 17.85
N PRO A 46 9.61 17.56 18.87
CA PRO A 46 10.19 17.69 20.20
C PRO A 46 11.64 17.20 20.18
N ARG A 47 12.53 17.90 20.87
CA ARG A 47 13.95 17.51 20.99
C ARG A 47 14.18 16.23 21.80
N GLY A 48 13.20 15.82 22.56
CA GLY A 48 13.27 14.59 23.34
C GLY A 48 11.95 14.26 24.03
N PHE A 49 11.89 13.07 24.60
CA PHE A 49 10.74 12.56 25.31
C PHE A 49 11.17 12.03 26.67
N ARG A 50 10.31 12.16 27.67
CA ARG A 50 10.48 11.51 28.95
C ARG A 50 9.18 10.85 29.40
N THR A 51 9.29 9.78 30.16
CA THR A 51 8.16 9.16 30.84
C THR A 51 7.84 9.90 32.15
N THR A 52 6.62 9.75 32.65
CA THR A 52 6.26 10.24 33.98
C THR A 52 6.85 9.30 35.03
N TYR A 53 7.30 9.84 36.17
CA TYR A 53 7.78 9.05 37.31
C TYR A 53 6.68 8.24 38.04
N ARG A 54 5.42 8.39 37.65
CA ARG A 54 4.33 7.64 38.29
C ARG A 54 4.33 6.20 37.73
N PRO A 55 4.50 5.20 38.61
CA PRO A 55 4.38 3.79 38.22
C PRO A 55 3.00 3.56 37.61
N ARG A 56 2.95 2.77 36.54
CA ARG A 56 1.70 2.24 35.98
C ARG A 56 1.63 0.75 36.30
N PRO A 57 0.43 0.21 36.55
CA PRO A 57 0.25 -1.23 36.49
C PRO A 57 0.75 -1.71 35.12
N TYR A 58 1.49 -2.79 35.14
CA TYR A 58 1.82 -3.49 33.91
C TYR A 58 0.55 -4.16 33.42
N ASP A 59 0.17 -3.89 32.20
CA ASP A 59 -1.02 -4.45 31.56
C ASP A 59 -0.55 -5.16 30.29
N ASP A 60 -0.48 -6.49 30.39
CA ASP A 60 -0.04 -7.37 29.29
C ASP A 60 -1.05 -7.40 28.13
N ASP A 61 -2.31 -7.04 28.39
CA ASP A 61 -3.39 -7.12 27.42
C ASP A 61 -3.51 -5.86 26.54
N GLN A 62 -2.78 -4.80 26.86
CA GLN A 62 -2.74 -3.62 26.00
C GLN A 62 -1.69 -3.78 24.90
N GLU A 63 -2.12 -4.24 23.74
CA GLU A 63 -1.35 -4.02 22.51
C GLU A 63 -1.03 -2.52 22.39
N VAL A 64 0.22 -2.18 22.61
CA VAL A 64 0.71 -0.83 22.33
C VAL A 64 0.84 -0.69 20.81
N LEU A 65 -0.28 -0.50 20.16
CA LEU A 65 -0.28 -0.17 18.74
C LEU A 65 0.55 1.11 18.56
N SER A 66 1.52 1.05 17.69
CA SER A 66 2.28 2.24 17.31
C SER A 66 1.32 3.31 16.80
N ARG A 67 1.37 4.51 17.37
CA ARG A 67 0.58 5.67 16.94
C ARG A 67 1.28 6.46 15.83
N ILE A 68 2.44 5.99 15.41
CA ILE A 68 3.22 6.59 14.34
C ILE A 68 2.64 6.06 13.02
N SER A 69 2.18 6.94 12.16
CA SER A 69 1.76 6.57 10.81
C SER A 69 2.93 5.99 10.01
N PRO A 70 2.67 5.14 9.01
CA PRO A 70 3.72 4.73 8.10
C PRO A 70 4.49 5.94 7.57
N PRO A 71 5.81 5.84 7.38
CA PRO A 71 6.62 6.95 6.91
C PRO A 71 6.17 7.42 5.53
N ASN A 72 6.26 8.72 5.30
CA ASN A 72 5.95 9.34 4.01
C ASN A 72 7.23 9.98 3.45
N LEU A 73 7.42 9.85 2.14
CA LEU A 73 8.53 10.49 1.45
C LEU A 73 8.05 11.75 0.72
N VAL A 74 8.75 12.85 0.91
CA VAL A 74 8.65 14.03 0.06
C VAL A 74 9.97 14.17 -0.70
N PRO A 75 10.03 13.73 -1.97
CA PRO A 75 11.21 13.88 -2.79
C PRO A 75 11.59 15.36 -2.93
N SER A 76 12.87 15.65 -2.90
CA SER A 76 13.37 17.04 -2.99
C SER A 76 14.20 17.23 -4.27
N GLY A 77 13.86 18.23 -5.03
CA GLY A 77 14.60 18.60 -6.25
C GLY A 77 14.44 17.62 -7.40
N VAL A 78 15.48 17.55 -8.23
CA VAL A 78 15.56 16.65 -9.39
C VAL A 78 16.28 15.36 -8.97
N PRO A 79 15.87 14.18 -9.45
CA PRO A 79 16.58 12.96 -9.13
C PRO A 79 18.04 13.02 -9.63
N ALA A 80 18.96 12.58 -8.79
CA ALA A 80 20.39 12.49 -9.12
C ALA A 80 20.65 11.48 -10.25
N SER A 81 19.83 10.46 -10.37
CA SER A 81 19.84 9.54 -11.51
C SER A 81 18.45 8.97 -11.80
N VAL A 82 18.22 8.66 -13.09
CA VAL A 82 17.02 7.95 -13.56
C VAL A 82 17.46 6.79 -14.43
N ARG A 83 17.02 5.57 -14.13
CA ARG A 83 17.40 4.36 -14.86
C ARG A 83 16.21 3.46 -15.06
N GLY A 84 16.11 2.86 -16.26
CA GLY A 84 15.15 1.80 -16.54
C GLY A 84 15.74 0.44 -16.15
N VAL A 85 15.07 -0.30 -15.29
CA VAL A 85 15.49 -1.63 -14.84
C VAL A 85 14.28 -2.56 -14.90
N MET A 86 14.35 -3.61 -15.72
CA MET A 86 13.19 -4.49 -15.96
C MET A 86 11.95 -3.66 -16.37
N ASN A 87 10.78 -3.92 -15.81
CA ASN A 87 9.56 -3.14 -16.02
C ASN A 87 9.42 -1.96 -15.06
N LEU A 88 10.52 -1.49 -14.49
CA LEU A 88 10.55 -0.41 -13.52
C LEU A 88 11.43 0.75 -14.02
N GLU A 89 11.18 1.92 -13.47
CA GLU A 89 12.08 3.04 -13.54
C GLU A 89 12.52 3.42 -12.13
N LEU A 90 13.82 3.48 -11.93
CA LEU A 90 14.46 3.81 -10.66
C LEU A 90 14.91 5.26 -10.67
N ARG A 91 14.55 6.03 -9.65
CA ARG A 91 14.98 7.40 -9.44
C ARG A 91 15.65 7.54 -8.09
N ILE A 92 16.88 7.98 -8.07
CA ILE A 92 17.63 8.25 -6.82
C ILE A 92 17.50 9.73 -6.49
N TYR A 93 17.04 10.01 -5.29
CA TYR A 93 16.96 11.35 -4.74
C TYR A 93 17.87 11.46 -3.53
N SER A 94 18.82 12.38 -3.56
CA SER A 94 19.58 12.78 -2.39
C SER A 94 18.82 13.91 -1.67
N GLN A 95 18.92 13.94 -0.34
CA GLN A 95 18.28 14.97 0.48
C GLN A 95 16.75 15.05 0.39
N SER A 96 16.09 13.93 0.13
CA SER A 96 14.65 13.81 0.29
C SER A 96 14.24 14.03 1.75
N ARG A 97 12.97 14.24 1.99
CA ARG A 97 12.41 14.37 3.34
C ARG A 97 11.59 13.14 3.68
N LEU A 98 12.09 12.37 4.65
CA LEU A 98 11.34 11.28 5.25
C LEU A 98 10.55 11.83 6.45
N VAL A 99 9.23 11.74 6.39
CA VAL A 99 8.32 12.35 7.36
C VAL A 99 7.62 11.26 8.15
N SER A 100 7.80 11.26 9.46
CA SER A 100 7.10 10.39 10.40
C SER A 100 6.12 11.21 11.23
N ILE A 101 4.85 10.83 11.24
CA ILE A 101 3.79 11.56 11.93
C ILE A 101 3.11 10.67 12.96
N ASN A 102 3.01 11.15 14.19
CA ASN A 102 2.14 10.61 15.21
C ASN A 102 0.94 11.54 15.36
N ASP A 103 -0.14 11.22 14.71
CA ASP A 103 -1.38 11.98 14.72
C ASP A 103 -2.41 11.45 15.74
N ASN A 104 -2.01 10.48 16.56
CA ASN A 104 -2.87 9.87 17.57
C ASN A 104 -4.17 9.29 16.95
N PHE A 105 -4.03 8.52 15.88
CA PHE A 105 -5.15 7.96 15.11
C PHE A 105 -6.10 9.01 14.55
N GLY A 106 -5.54 10.12 14.02
CA GLY A 106 -6.28 11.21 13.41
C GLY A 106 -6.97 12.17 14.39
N ARG A 107 -6.81 11.96 15.73
CA ARG A 107 -7.38 12.86 16.75
C ARG A 107 -6.48 14.06 17.05
N GLY A 108 -5.17 13.89 16.86
CA GLY A 108 -4.20 14.92 17.22
C GLY A 108 -3.96 15.07 18.73
N TYR A 109 -3.25 16.12 19.08
CA TYR A 109 -2.82 16.41 20.43
C TYR A 109 -3.21 17.82 20.90
N VAL A 110 -3.45 17.94 22.20
CA VAL A 110 -3.45 19.22 22.92
C VAL A 110 -2.18 19.27 23.77
N PHE A 111 -1.45 20.38 23.66
CA PHE A 111 -0.19 20.59 24.35
C PHE A 111 -0.40 21.49 25.58
N ARG A 112 0.00 20.99 26.76
CA ARG A 112 -0.09 21.72 28.01
C ARG A 112 1.30 21.90 28.62
N ALA A 113 1.72 23.16 28.76
CA ALA A 113 2.97 23.48 29.46
C ALA A 113 2.89 23.05 30.93
N GLN A 114 4.00 22.52 31.42
CA GLN A 114 4.19 22.13 32.83
C GLN A 114 5.09 23.14 33.54
N ALA A 115 5.07 23.15 34.87
CA ALA A 115 5.88 24.06 35.67
C ALA A 115 7.39 23.89 35.46
N ASP A 116 7.85 22.72 35.05
CA ASP A 116 9.24 22.39 34.74
C ASP A 116 9.64 22.64 33.29
N LYS A 117 8.87 23.46 32.57
CA LYS A 117 9.04 23.76 31.13
C LYS A 117 8.84 22.58 30.18
N SER A 118 8.51 21.38 30.66
CA SER A 118 8.09 20.30 29.76
C SER A 118 6.68 20.55 29.22
N VAL A 119 6.33 19.85 28.15
CA VAL A 119 5.01 19.97 27.54
C VAL A 119 4.35 18.60 27.55
N LEU A 120 3.19 18.51 28.18
CA LEU A 120 2.37 17.32 28.17
C LEU A 120 1.53 17.26 26.89
N ALA A 121 1.71 16.22 26.10
CA ALA A 121 0.86 15.93 24.96
C ALA A 121 -0.31 15.03 25.41
N GLU A 122 -1.52 15.52 25.32
CA GLU A 122 -2.75 14.78 25.61
C GLU A 122 -3.57 14.57 24.34
N THR A 123 -4.30 13.47 24.28
CA THR A 123 -5.25 13.24 23.18
C THR A 123 -6.26 14.38 23.11
N ALA A 124 -6.42 14.97 21.96
CA ALA A 124 -7.45 16.00 21.77
C ALA A 124 -8.84 15.38 22.00
N PRO A 125 -9.74 16.08 22.73
CA PRO A 125 -11.09 15.55 23.02
C PRO A 125 -11.96 15.43 21.75
N ALA A 126 -11.69 16.25 20.74
CA ALA A 126 -12.28 16.20 19.40
C ALA A 126 -11.22 16.53 18.38
N ALA A 127 -11.45 16.19 17.11
CA ALA A 127 -10.58 16.63 16.03
C ALA A 127 -10.52 18.17 16.00
N VAL A 128 -9.30 18.70 16.04
CA VAL A 128 -9.04 20.15 16.03
C VAL A 128 -8.42 20.52 14.69
N GLU A 129 -8.87 21.58 14.07
CA GLU A 129 -8.21 22.14 12.90
C GLU A 129 -7.48 23.42 13.25
N PRO A 130 -6.19 23.54 12.86
CA PRO A 130 -5.34 22.54 12.20
C PRO A 130 -5.03 21.35 13.12
N LEU A 131 -4.85 20.15 12.53
CA LEU A 131 -4.51 18.95 13.27
C LEU A 131 -3.10 19.07 13.86
N ARG A 132 -2.98 19.04 15.18
CA ARG A 132 -1.69 19.13 15.87
C ARG A 132 -1.11 17.76 16.11
N THR A 133 0.09 17.52 15.61
CA THR A 133 0.75 16.22 15.64
C THR A 133 2.16 16.33 16.20
N ILE A 134 2.70 15.20 16.59
CA ILE A 134 4.12 15.05 16.96
C ILE A 134 4.77 14.25 15.85
N GLY A 135 5.97 14.62 15.44
CA GLY A 135 6.66 13.84 14.41
C GLY A 135 8.08 14.31 14.18
N GLU A 136 8.62 13.89 13.07
CA GLU A 136 9.99 14.15 12.69
C GLU A 136 10.09 14.25 11.17
N ILE A 137 10.94 15.15 10.70
CA ILE A 137 11.31 15.28 9.29
C ILE A 137 12.82 15.10 9.17
N ARG A 138 13.24 13.97 8.62
CA ARG A 138 14.65 13.67 8.36
C ARG A 138 15.03 13.97 6.93
N VAL A 139 16.24 14.48 6.75
CA VAL A 139 16.88 14.56 5.43
C VAL A 139 17.55 13.23 5.16
N THR A 140 17.26 12.59 4.02
CA THR A 140 17.85 11.29 3.72
C THR A 140 17.91 11.01 2.22
N ASP A 141 18.64 9.97 1.84
CA ASP A 141 18.64 9.44 0.50
C ASP A 141 17.45 8.51 0.30
N ALA A 142 16.88 8.54 -0.90
CA ALA A 142 15.74 7.72 -1.26
C ALA A 142 15.82 7.19 -2.69
N LEU A 143 15.48 5.93 -2.85
CA LEU A 143 15.21 5.29 -4.12
C LEU A 143 13.69 5.29 -4.35
N VAL A 144 13.25 5.91 -5.43
CA VAL A 144 11.86 5.87 -5.87
C VAL A 144 11.76 4.91 -7.06
N VAL A 145 10.89 3.94 -6.90
CA VAL A 145 10.64 2.86 -7.88
C VAL A 145 9.27 3.09 -8.51
N SER A 146 9.25 3.34 -9.79
CA SER A 146 8.01 3.60 -10.52
C SER A 146 7.73 2.45 -11.49
N PRO A 147 6.57 1.78 -11.35
CA PRO A 147 6.13 0.82 -12.33
C PRO A 147 5.98 1.48 -13.69
N LYS A 148 6.50 0.83 -14.72
CA LYS A 148 6.16 1.13 -16.13
C LYS A 148 4.83 0.46 -16.50
N GLN A 149 4.55 0.29 -17.75
CA GLN A 149 3.39 -0.47 -18.19
C GLN A 149 3.57 -1.95 -17.89
N PHE A 150 2.83 -2.46 -16.89
CA PHE A 150 2.85 -3.87 -16.52
C PHE A 150 2.02 -4.72 -17.47
N ASN A 151 2.51 -5.92 -17.79
CA ASN A 151 1.80 -6.87 -18.64
C ASN A 151 0.74 -7.63 -17.82
N ILE A 152 -0.46 -7.08 -17.73
CA ILE A 152 -1.61 -7.73 -17.08
C ILE A 152 -2.56 -8.40 -18.09
N GLY A 153 -2.18 -8.49 -19.36
CA GLY A 153 -3.00 -9.03 -20.45
C GLY A 153 -4.07 -8.06 -20.98
N GLY A 154 -4.15 -6.84 -20.42
CA GLY A 154 -5.14 -5.82 -20.79
C GLY A 154 -4.53 -4.42 -20.73
N GLY A 155 -5.34 -3.42 -20.44
CA GLY A 155 -4.89 -2.05 -20.24
C GLY A 155 -4.17 -1.81 -18.90
N SER A 156 -4.21 -0.58 -18.42
CA SER A 156 -3.56 -0.21 -17.16
C SER A 156 -4.10 -1.00 -15.95
N ILE A 157 -3.22 -1.23 -14.99
CA ILE A 157 -3.59 -1.92 -13.75
C ILE A 157 -4.69 -1.15 -12.98
N GLY A 158 -5.36 -1.86 -12.07
CA GLY A 158 -6.46 -1.33 -11.26
C GLY A 158 -6.15 -0.04 -10.50
N LEU A 159 -7.20 0.65 -10.09
CA LEU A 159 -7.11 1.97 -9.46
C LEU A 159 -6.45 1.89 -8.08
N TYR A 160 -5.41 2.70 -7.84
CA TYR A 160 -4.78 2.85 -6.53
C TYR A 160 -5.75 3.32 -5.43
N GLU A 161 -6.77 4.10 -5.80
CA GLU A 161 -7.78 4.59 -4.85
C GLU A 161 -8.68 3.49 -4.28
N LEU A 162 -8.77 2.34 -4.94
CA LEU A 162 -9.50 1.19 -4.45
C LEU A 162 -8.68 0.42 -3.40
N ALA A 163 -9.38 -0.27 -2.50
CA ALA A 163 -8.74 -1.03 -1.42
C ALA A 163 -7.73 -2.06 -1.94
N SER A 164 -8.04 -2.75 -3.02
CA SER A 164 -7.16 -3.74 -3.65
C SER A 164 -5.95 -3.10 -4.34
N GLY A 165 -6.12 -1.94 -4.97
CA GLY A 165 -5.00 -1.18 -5.52
C GLY A 165 -4.04 -0.73 -4.43
N ARG A 166 -4.54 -0.13 -3.35
CA ARG A 166 -3.71 0.23 -2.19
C ARG A 166 -3.00 -0.99 -1.61
N ALA A 167 -3.71 -2.11 -1.48
CA ALA A 167 -3.14 -3.35 -0.99
C ALA A 167 -1.99 -3.84 -1.88
N ALA A 168 -2.14 -3.80 -3.20
CA ALA A 168 -1.10 -4.21 -4.15
C ALA A 168 0.17 -3.35 -4.01
N TYR A 169 0.03 -2.03 -4.06
CA TYR A 169 1.18 -1.14 -3.95
C TYR A 169 1.83 -1.18 -2.57
N THR A 170 1.04 -1.25 -1.48
CA THR A 170 1.57 -1.37 -0.13
C THR A 170 2.30 -2.70 0.07
N SER A 171 1.74 -3.81 -0.42
CA SER A 171 2.38 -5.12 -0.34
C SER A 171 3.65 -5.18 -1.20
N PHE A 172 3.66 -4.49 -2.34
CA PHE A 172 4.85 -4.36 -3.19
C PHE A 172 5.94 -3.54 -2.49
N ALA A 173 5.60 -2.45 -1.80
CA ALA A 173 6.56 -1.69 -1.01
C ALA A 173 7.21 -2.57 0.09
N GLU A 174 6.39 -3.34 0.81
CA GLU A 174 6.87 -4.19 1.90
C GLU A 174 7.72 -5.38 1.39
N VAL A 175 7.38 -5.98 0.26
CA VAL A 175 8.21 -7.04 -0.31
C VAL A 175 9.55 -6.50 -0.83
N LEU A 176 9.58 -5.32 -1.44
CA LEU A 176 10.83 -4.67 -1.84
C LEU A 176 11.69 -4.28 -0.62
N ARG A 177 11.07 -3.79 0.47
CA ARG A 177 11.78 -3.52 1.72
C ARG A 177 12.43 -4.79 2.29
N ARG A 178 11.68 -5.90 2.34
CA ARG A 178 12.19 -7.20 2.79
C ARG A 178 13.34 -7.69 1.90
N ALA A 179 13.19 -7.57 0.58
CA ALA A 179 14.23 -7.94 -0.37
C ALA A 179 15.52 -7.11 -0.18
N ALA A 180 15.37 -5.80 0.04
CA ALA A 180 16.47 -4.89 0.31
C ALA A 180 17.21 -5.25 1.62
N GLN A 181 16.47 -5.59 2.67
CA GLN A 181 17.05 -6.03 3.94
C GLN A 181 17.90 -7.29 3.78
N VAL A 182 17.42 -8.27 3.02
CA VAL A 182 18.16 -9.50 2.73
C VAL A 182 19.38 -9.21 1.83
N CYS A 183 19.19 -8.40 0.79
CA CYS A 183 20.23 -8.09 -0.20
C CYS A 183 21.43 -7.36 0.42
N LEU A 184 21.20 -6.45 1.35
CA LEU A 184 22.24 -5.61 1.96
C LEU A 184 22.53 -5.96 3.43
N ASP A 185 21.96 -7.06 3.95
CA ASP A 185 22.11 -7.50 5.35
C ASP A 185 21.76 -6.40 6.36
N LEU A 186 20.55 -5.80 6.21
CA LEU A 186 20.11 -4.65 7.00
C LEU A 186 19.18 -5.07 8.14
N ASP A 187 19.29 -4.33 9.24
CA ASP A 187 18.26 -4.39 10.29
C ASP A 187 16.91 -3.84 9.79
N PRO A 188 15.76 -4.41 10.26
CA PRO A 188 14.43 -3.97 9.85
C PRO A 188 14.12 -2.48 10.05
N VAL A 189 14.90 -1.78 10.86
CA VAL A 189 14.73 -0.36 11.16
C VAL A 189 15.59 0.57 10.31
N GLU A 190 16.54 0.03 9.53
CA GLU A 190 17.51 0.84 8.78
C GLU A 190 16.96 1.36 7.45
N ILE A 191 15.94 0.69 6.90
CA ILE A 191 15.31 1.10 5.65
C ILE A 191 13.79 1.22 5.81
N ALA A 192 13.25 2.37 5.43
CA ALA A 192 11.84 2.65 5.36
C ALA A 192 11.31 2.40 3.94
N ALA A 193 10.07 1.95 3.84
CA ALA A 193 9.39 1.82 2.56
C ALA A 193 7.96 2.36 2.66
N GLY A 194 7.39 2.70 1.52
CA GLY A 194 6.01 3.13 1.44
C GLY A 194 5.61 3.47 0.01
N THR A 195 4.41 4.01 -0.12
CA THR A 195 3.85 4.44 -1.39
C THR A 195 3.89 5.95 -1.52
N LEU A 196 4.15 6.43 -2.72
CA LEU A 196 4.14 7.84 -3.09
C LEU A 196 3.04 8.03 -4.15
N PRO A 197 1.85 8.52 -3.78
CA PRO A 197 0.78 8.77 -4.73
C PRO A 197 1.20 9.79 -5.79
N VAL A 198 0.92 9.46 -7.04
CA VAL A 198 1.28 10.28 -8.21
C VAL A 198 0.20 10.16 -9.28
N ARG A 199 0.18 11.11 -10.21
CA ARG A 199 -0.63 10.99 -11.40
C ARG A 199 0.14 10.22 -12.47
N VAL A 200 -0.46 9.14 -12.96
CA VAL A 200 0.14 8.25 -13.97
C VAL A 200 -0.73 8.21 -15.24
N PRO A 201 -0.15 8.02 -16.43
CA PRO A 201 -0.91 7.81 -17.64
C PRO A 201 -1.72 6.51 -17.56
N VAL A 202 -2.83 6.47 -18.28
CA VAL A 202 -3.71 5.31 -18.38
C VAL A 202 -3.74 4.85 -19.82
N TYR A 203 -3.49 3.56 -20.02
CA TYR A 203 -3.47 2.91 -21.33
C TYR A 203 -4.67 1.95 -21.44
N ASP A 204 -5.34 1.94 -22.59
CA ASP A 204 -6.36 0.94 -22.89
C ASP A 204 -5.73 -0.42 -23.27
N ALA A 205 -6.57 -1.41 -23.59
CA ALA A 205 -6.11 -2.75 -23.96
C ALA A 205 -5.30 -2.78 -25.27
N ALA A 206 -5.46 -1.77 -26.15
CA ALA A 206 -4.69 -1.62 -27.36
C ALA A 206 -3.33 -0.90 -27.14
N GLY A 207 -3.07 -0.45 -25.90
CA GLY A 207 -1.85 0.28 -25.54
C GLY A 207 -1.90 1.78 -25.87
N ALA A 208 -3.05 2.33 -26.23
CA ALA A 208 -3.22 3.75 -26.45
C ALA A 208 -3.42 4.50 -25.11
N GLU A 209 -2.77 5.66 -24.94
CA GLU A 209 -2.99 6.52 -23.79
C GLU A 209 -4.38 7.17 -23.87
N VAL A 210 -5.22 6.90 -22.87
CA VAL A 210 -6.61 7.35 -22.81
C VAL A 210 -6.90 8.31 -21.67
N GLY A 211 -5.87 8.78 -20.97
CA GLY A 211 -5.99 9.74 -19.89
C GLY A 211 -4.99 9.55 -18.76
N SER A 212 -5.34 10.00 -17.57
CA SER A 212 -4.51 9.84 -16.38
C SER A 212 -5.33 9.43 -15.18
N GLN A 213 -4.72 8.70 -14.24
CA GLN A 213 -5.32 8.26 -12.98
C GLN A 213 -4.37 8.50 -11.81
N ILE A 214 -4.87 8.32 -10.59
CA ILE A 214 -4.02 8.24 -9.42
C ILE A 214 -3.42 6.84 -9.39
N GLY A 215 -2.10 6.79 -9.43
CA GLY A 215 -1.28 5.60 -9.19
C GLY A 215 -0.38 5.82 -7.99
N ALA A 216 0.58 4.95 -7.79
CA ALA A 216 1.62 5.16 -6.81
C ALA A 216 2.99 4.71 -7.33
N TRP A 217 4.03 5.42 -6.92
CA TRP A 217 5.39 4.92 -6.93
C TRP A 217 5.70 4.33 -5.56
N ILE A 218 6.70 3.48 -5.50
CA ILE A 218 7.23 2.93 -4.26
C ILE A 218 8.47 3.73 -3.88
N PHE A 219 8.71 3.91 -2.61
CA PHE A 219 10.01 4.41 -2.15
C PHE A 219 10.67 3.44 -1.18
N LEU A 220 11.99 3.39 -1.25
CA LEU A 220 12.89 2.84 -0.25
C LEU A 220 13.80 3.99 0.20
N ALA A 221 13.85 4.27 1.49
CA ALA A 221 14.60 5.40 2.02
C ALA A 221 15.42 4.98 3.25
N ASP A 222 16.62 5.48 3.34
CA ASP A 222 17.45 5.28 4.51
C ASP A 222 16.78 5.96 5.72
N THR A 223 16.82 5.32 6.87
CA THR A 223 16.25 5.93 8.08
C THR A 223 17.27 6.79 8.83
N ALA A 224 18.54 6.67 8.49
CA ALA A 224 19.60 7.51 9.03
C ALA A 224 19.48 8.96 8.53
N GLU A 225 19.75 9.93 9.41
CA GLU A 225 19.86 11.34 9.01
C GLU A 225 21.04 11.50 8.03
N ASN A 226 20.84 12.23 6.95
CA ASN A 226 21.74 12.42 5.81
C ASN A 226 22.01 11.15 4.97
N GLY A 227 21.26 10.05 5.20
CA GLY A 227 21.39 8.79 4.49
C GLY A 227 22.56 7.91 4.99
N ALA A 228 22.45 6.63 4.72
CA ALA A 228 23.52 5.63 4.94
C ALA A 228 24.08 5.07 3.62
N GLY A 229 23.51 5.51 2.49
CA GLY A 229 23.91 5.07 1.16
C GLY A 229 23.19 3.83 0.65
N TYR A 230 22.29 3.22 1.43
CA TYR A 230 21.57 2.00 1.04
C TYR A 230 20.66 2.24 -0.17
N ALA A 231 19.89 3.34 -0.15
CA ALA A 231 19.03 3.72 -1.25
C ALA A 231 19.82 3.98 -2.55
N ILE A 232 21.03 4.51 -2.44
CA ILE A 232 21.92 4.74 -3.60
C ILE A 232 22.44 3.41 -4.13
N GLU A 233 22.88 2.50 -3.25
CA GLU A 233 23.38 1.17 -3.63
C GLU A 233 22.29 0.34 -4.30
N LEU A 234 21.08 0.30 -3.71
CA LEU A 234 19.91 -0.35 -4.31
C LEU A 234 19.52 0.25 -5.65
N GLY A 235 19.80 1.51 -5.90
CA GLY A 235 19.54 2.19 -7.18
C GLY A 235 20.48 1.80 -8.32
N GLN A 236 21.47 0.93 -8.08
CA GLN A 236 22.33 0.38 -9.12
C GLN A 236 21.57 -0.75 -9.87
N GLU A 237 21.63 -0.73 -11.20
CA GLU A 237 20.87 -1.64 -12.05
C GLU A 237 21.12 -3.11 -11.74
N ASN A 238 22.41 -3.49 -11.60
CA ASN A 238 22.82 -4.86 -11.30
C ASN A 238 22.35 -5.30 -9.91
N VAL A 239 22.47 -4.42 -8.90
CA VAL A 239 22.07 -4.72 -7.51
C VAL A 239 20.55 -4.90 -7.44
N PHE A 240 19.78 -3.94 -7.98
CA PHE A 240 18.33 -4.00 -7.97
C PHE A 240 17.78 -5.20 -8.75
N SER A 241 18.31 -5.46 -9.95
CA SER A 241 17.89 -6.60 -10.76
C SER A 241 18.14 -7.93 -10.07
N GLN A 242 19.30 -8.07 -9.43
CA GLN A 242 19.63 -9.29 -8.71
C GLN A 242 18.75 -9.46 -7.47
N MET A 243 18.57 -8.40 -6.69
CA MET A 243 17.66 -8.37 -5.54
C MET A 243 16.24 -8.83 -5.89
N VAL A 244 15.67 -8.31 -6.98
CA VAL A 244 14.31 -8.70 -7.41
C VAL A 244 14.27 -10.17 -7.82
N LYS A 245 15.26 -10.68 -8.57
CA LYS A 245 15.33 -12.08 -9.00
C LYS A 245 15.45 -13.04 -7.81
N ASP A 246 16.33 -12.73 -6.87
CA ASP A 246 16.58 -13.57 -5.70
C ASP A 246 15.32 -13.61 -4.81
N ALA A 247 14.73 -12.45 -4.54
CA ALA A 247 13.49 -12.35 -3.79
C ALA A 247 12.36 -13.13 -4.47
N LEU A 248 12.21 -13.01 -5.79
CA LEU A 248 11.14 -13.70 -6.52
C LEU A 248 11.30 -15.22 -6.44
N ASN A 249 12.52 -15.75 -6.61
CA ASN A 249 12.80 -17.18 -6.53
C ASN A 249 12.51 -17.74 -5.11
N GLU A 250 12.98 -17.04 -4.08
CA GLU A 250 12.80 -17.45 -2.69
C GLU A 250 11.32 -17.37 -2.28
N LEU A 251 10.71 -16.20 -2.49
CA LEU A 251 9.37 -15.94 -1.96
C LEU A 251 8.29 -16.70 -2.70
N ARG A 252 8.42 -16.91 -4.03
CA ARG A 252 7.48 -17.75 -4.79
C ARG A 252 7.47 -19.16 -4.22
N SER A 253 8.64 -19.78 -4.03
CA SER A 253 8.76 -21.11 -3.46
C SER A 253 8.18 -21.21 -2.04
N ALA A 254 8.44 -20.22 -1.19
CA ALA A 254 8.00 -20.22 0.20
C ALA A 254 6.52 -19.91 0.37
N TRP A 255 5.97 -18.97 -0.40
CA TRP A 255 4.61 -18.48 -0.18
C TRP A 255 3.55 -19.25 -0.95
N GLU A 256 3.89 -19.87 -2.08
CA GLU A 256 3.00 -20.76 -2.83
C GLU A 256 3.00 -22.20 -2.28
N ASP A 257 3.92 -22.53 -1.35
CA ASP A 257 3.87 -23.83 -0.64
C ASP A 257 2.53 -24.01 0.09
N LYS A 258 1.95 -25.19 -0.01
CA LYS A 258 0.63 -25.50 0.59
C LYS A 258 0.54 -25.15 2.07
N ARG A 259 1.61 -25.38 2.84
CA ARG A 259 1.65 -25.07 4.27
C ARG A 259 1.44 -23.58 4.56
N HIS A 260 1.88 -22.70 3.66
CA HIS A 260 1.64 -21.27 3.77
C HIS A 260 0.34 -20.86 3.06
N ALA A 261 0.17 -21.22 1.79
CA ALA A 261 -0.94 -20.75 0.95
C ALA A 261 -2.33 -21.14 1.49
N GLU A 262 -2.47 -22.32 2.12
CA GLU A 262 -3.72 -22.78 2.73
C GLU A 262 -4.03 -22.12 4.08
N LYS A 263 -3.00 -21.69 4.82
CA LYS A 263 -3.15 -21.11 6.17
C LYS A 263 -3.15 -19.60 6.18
N CYS A 264 -2.51 -18.98 5.20
CA CYS A 264 -2.36 -17.55 5.12
C CYS A 264 -3.39 -16.93 4.17
N ASP A 265 -4.45 -16.36 4.71
CA ASP A 265 -5.51 -15.75 3.90
C ASP A 265 -5.01 -14.54 3.13
N THR A 266 -4.39 -13.55 3.80
CA THR A 266 -3.84 -12.35 3.15
C THR A 266 -2.39 -12.10 3.50
N SER A 267 -2.04 -12.16 4.77
CA SER A 267 -0.67 -11.97 5.26
C SER A 267 -0.48 -12.57 6.64
N CYS A 268 0.73 -13.01 6.96
CA CYS A 268 1.11 -13.56 8.26
C CYS A 268 2.58 -13.19 8.59
N PRO A 269 3.07 -13.51 9.80
CA PRO A 269 4.47 -13.25 10.17
C PRO A 269 5.50 -13.97 9.29
N ASP A 270 5.13 -15.12 8.69
CA ASP A 270 6.02 -15.88 7.80
C ASP A 270 6.16 -15.24 6.40
N CYS A 271 5.25 -14.29 6.06
CA CYS A 271 5.32 -13.58 4.78
C CYS A 271 5.58 -12.07 4.95
N LEU A 272 4.54 -11.25 5.05
CA LEU A 272 4.66 -9.79 4.98
C LEU A 272 4.55 -9.07 6.32
N ARG A 273 3.94 -9.71 7.35
CA ARG A 273 3.72 -9.03 8.63
C ARG A 273 5.00 -8.95 9.45
N SER A 274 5.24 -7.79 9.99
CA SER A 274 6.27 -7.54 11.00
C SER A 274 5.72 -6.59 12.07
N TYR A 275 6.41 -6.49 13.21
CA TYR A 275 6.05 -5.53 14.25
C TYR A 275 6.06 -4.08 13.70
N ASN A 276 7.04 -3.75 12.86
CA ASN A 276 7.25 -2.40 12.35
C ASN A 276 6.19 -1.96 11.34
N ASN A 277 5.42 -2.89 10.74
CA ASN A 277 4.35 -2.58 9.79
C ASN A 277 2.95 -2.96 10.28
N ALA A 278 2.76 -3.06 11.60
CA ALA A 278 1.51 -3.50 12.21
C ALA A 278 0.28 -2.69 11.72
N GLN A 279 0.45 -1.40 11.46
CA GLN A 279 -0.61 -0.52 10.96
C GLN A 279 -1.05 -0.85 9.53
N LEU A 280 -0.20 -1.53 8.76
CA LEU A 280 -0.46 -1.92 7.37
C LEU A 280 -1.05 -3.32 7.23
N HIS A 281 -1.12 -4.11 8.31
CA HIS A 281 -1.51 -5.53 8.25
C HIS A 281 -2.85 -5.76 7.53
N SER A 282 -3.80 -4.84 7.65
CA SER A 282 -5.09 -4.93 6.97
C SER A 282 -5.00 -4.72 5.44
N LEU A 283 -3.95 -4.08 4.95
CA LEU A 283 -3.71 -3.85 3.53
C LEU A 283 -2.83 -4.93 2.91
N LEU A 284 -1.97 -5.59 3.70
CA LEU A 284 -0.99 -6.54 3.18
C LEU A 284 -1.66 -7.78 2.58
N ASP A 285 -1.17 -8.19 1.41
CA ASP A 285 -1.61 -9.37 0.70
C ASP A 285 -0.43 -9.99 -0.06
N TRP A 286 -0.01 -11.20 0.34
CA TRP A 286 1.15 -11.87 -0.23
C TRP A 286 0.98 -12.24 -1.71
N ARG A 287 -0.26 -12.51 -2.14
CA ARG A 287 -0.57 -12.81 -3.54
C ARG A 287 -0.29 -11.59 -4.40
N LEU A 288 -0.81 -10.44 -3.98
CA LEU A 288 -0.58 -9.17 -4.69
C LEU A 288 0.88 -8.73 -4.63
N ALA A 289 1.61 -9.03 -3.54
CA ALA A 289 3.03 -8.77 -3.46
C ALA A 289 3.82 -9.55 -4.52
N LEU A 290 3.53 -10.85 -4.68
CA LEU A 290 4.15 -11.68 -5.72
C LEU A 290 3.73 -11.24 -7.12
N ASP A 291 2.44 -10.96 -7.35
CA ASP A 291 1.95 -10.46 -8.64
C ASP A 291 2.70 -9.19 -9.07
N MET A 292 2.84 -8.22 -8.17
CA MET A 292 3.57 -6.99 -8.44
C MET A 292 5.07 -7.21 -8.66
N LEU A 293 5.67 -8.16 -7.93
CA LEU A 293 7.09 -8.48 -8.08
C LEU A 293 7.38 -9.20 -9.41
N GLU A 294 6.51 -10.12 -9.83
CA GLU A 294 6.58 -10.80 -11.14
C GLU A 294 6.40 -9.81 -12.30
N LEU A 295 5.39 -8.94 -12.20
CA LEU A 295 5.17 -7.88 -13.18
C LEU A 295 6.37 -6.92 -13.28
N ALA A 296 6.99 -6.61 -12.14
CA ALA A 296 8.22 -5.81 -12.09
C ALA A 296 9.40 -6.52 -12.77
N ALA A 297 9.51 -7.83 -12.62
CA ALA A 297 10.52 -8.66 -13.30
C ALA A 297 10.27 -8.84 -14.80
N GLY A 298 9.10 -8.44 -15.31
CA GLY A 298 8.71 -8.59 -16.71
C GLY A 298 7.89 -9.84 -17.02
N GLU A 299 7.51 -10.60 -15.98
CA GLU A 299 6.64 -11.76 -16.13
C GLU A 299 5.17 -11.30 -16.32
N PRO A 300 4.31 -12.11 -16.98
CA PRO A 300 2.89 -11.83 -17.10
C PRO A 300 2.17 -12.07 -15.76
N LEU A 301 0.99 -11.44 -15.59
CA LEU A 301 0.16 -11.61 -14.40
C LEU A 301 -0.27 -13.07 -14.23
N ASN A 302 -0.01 -13.65 -13.05
CA ASN A 302 -0.48 -14.98 -12.67
C ASN A 302 -1.87 -14.91 -12.04
N ILE A 303 -2.91 -14.98 -12.86
CA ILE A 303 -4.29 -14.87 -12.38
C ILE A 303 -4.72 -16.03 -11.46
N SER A 304 -4.18 -17.23 -11.65
CA SER A 304 -4.57 -18.41 -10.87
C SER A 304 -4.23 -18.29 -9.37
N ARG A 305 -3.26 -17.48 -9.02
CA ARG A 305 -2.88 -17.23 -7.62
C ARG A 305 -4.02 -16.59 -6.82
N SER A 306 -4.72 -15.64 -7.42
CA SER A 306 -5.85 -14.93 -6.78
C SER A 306 -7.20 -15.56 -7.12
N LEU A 307 -7.33 -16.26 -8.26
CA LEU A 307 -8.54 -16.88 -8.78
C LEU A 307 -8.39 -18.42 -8.81
N PRO A 308 -8.24 -19.12 -7.65
CA PRO A 308 -8.06 -20.55 -7.65
C PRO A 308 -9.37 -21.25 -8.09
N ALA A 309 -9.28 -22.15 -9.08
CA ALA A 309 -10.42 -22.90 -9.58
C ALA A 309 -11.07 -23.78 -8.50
N ASP A 310 -10.27 -24.33 -7.57
CA ASP A 310 -10.70 -25.34 -6.59
C ASP A 310 -10.96 -24.76 -5.18
N GLY A 311 -11.28 -23.50 -5.08
CA GLY A 311 -11.52 -22.84 -3.78
C GLY A 311 -12.77 -23.37 -3.07
N GLU A 312 -12.66 -24.35 -2.17
CA GLU A 312 -13.79 -24.86 -1.34
C GLU A 312 -14.51 -23.75 -0.58
N TRP A 313 -13.77 -22.73 -0.11
CA TRP A 313 -14.33 -21.58 0.56
C TRP A 313 -15.30 -20.78 -0.33
N MET A 314 -15.06 -20.72 -1.64
CA MET A 314 -15.97 -20.05 -2.58
C MET A 314 -17.28 -20.80 -2.75
N ASN A 315 -17.25 -22.13 -2.76
CA ASN A 315 -18.46 -22.94 -2.77
C ASN A 315 -19.27 -22.73 -1.49
N ALA A 316 -18.61 -22.71 -0.34
CA ALA A 316 -19.27 -22.44 0.94
C ALA A 316 -19.90 -21.04 0.97
N ALA A 317 -19.17 -20.02 0.49
CA ALA A 317 -19.67 -18.64 0.39
C ALA A 317 -20.85 -18.53 -0.58
N ALA A 318 -20.78 -19.15 -1.77
CA ALA A 318 -21.87 -19.15 -2.74
C ALA A 318 -23.13 -19.82 -2.16
N ASN A 319 -22.99 -20.99 -1.52
CA ASN A 319 -24.09 -21.68 -0.86
C ASN A 319 -24.76 -20.83 0.24
N ALA A 320 -23.96 -20.14 1.06
CA ALA A 320 -24.47 -19.22 2.09
C ALA A 320 -25.27 -18.05 1.48
N LEU A 321 -24.97 -17.65 0.26
CA LEU A 321 -25.67 -16.60 -0.49
C LEU A 321 -26.86 -17.16 -1.30
N GLN A 322 -27.17 -18.45 -1.20
CA GLN A 322 -28.15 -19.17 -2.03
C GLN A 322 -27.85 -18.98 -3.54
N ALA A 323 -26.59 -19.06 -3.90
CA ALA A 323 -26.07 -18.92 -5.24
C ALA A 323 -25.22 -20.16 -5.59
N SER A 324 -24.89 -20.32 -6.85
CA SER A 324 -23.98 -21.38 -7.34
C SER A 324 -22.65 -20.76 -7.77
N LYS A 325 -21.54 -21.46 -7.51
CA LYS A 325 -20.24 -21.15 -8.10
C LYS A 325 -20.11 -21.88 -9.43
N MET A 326 -19.67 -21.17 -10.42
CA MET A 326 -19.30 -21.66 -11.74
C MET A 326 -17.89 -21.24 -12.07
N ASP A 327 -17.37 -21.75 -13.17
CA ASP A 327 -16.07 -21.34 -13.72
C ASP A 327 -16.22 -21.10 -15.23
N ILE A 328 -15.81 -19.95 -15.68
CA ILE A 328 -15.76 -19.59 -17.10
C ILE A 328 -14.30 -19.34 -17.46
N GLN A 329 -13.68 -20.25 -18.17
CA GLN A 329 -12.28 -20.15 -18.61
C GLN A 329 -11.26 -19.91 -17.48
N GLY A 330 -11.45 -20.53 -16.31
CA GLY A 330 -10.58 -20.35 -15.15
C GLY A 330 -10.91 -19.14 -14.29
N VAL A 331 -11.98 -18.41 -14.60
CA VAL A 331 -12.44 -17.26 -13.80
C VAL A 331 -13.72 -17.65 -13.05
N PRO A 332 -13.73 -17.54 -11.70
CA PRO A 332 -14.91 -17.91 -10.92
C PRO A 332 -16.06 -16.93 -11.14
N VAL A 333 -17.25 -17.46 -11.25
CA VAL A 333 -18.52 -16.72 -11.39
C VAL A 333 -19.49 -17.20 -10.32
N ILE A 334 -20.15 -16.28 -9.63
CA ILE A 334 -21.21 -16.58 -8.66
C ILE A 334 -22.55 -16.20 -9.29
N ALA A 335 -23.44 -17.19 -9.47
CA ALA A 335 -24.71 -17.00 -10.16
C ALA A 335 -25.91 -17.33 -9.26
N ARG A 336 -27.00 -16.55 -9.45
CA ARG A 336 -28.28 -16.75 -8.81
C ARG A 336 -29.41 -16.36 -9.75
N GLY A 337 -30.22 -17.35 -10.18
CA GLY A 337 -31.25 -17.12 -11.19
C GLY A 337 -30.65 -16.68 -12.51
N ASP A 338 -31.09 -15.57 -13.04
CA ASP A 338 -30.65 -14.97 -14.30
C ASP A 338 -29.54 -13.90 -14.12
N ARG A 339 -28.93 -13.83 -12.94
CA ARG A 339 -27.92 -12.83 -12.57
C ARG A 339 -26.62 -13.51 -12.18
N CYS A 340 -25.50 -12.92 -12.57
CA CYS A 340 -24.22 -13.42 -12.14
C CYS A 340 -23.22 -12.30 -11.81
N VAL A 341 -22.20 -12.67 -11.05
CA VAL A 341 -21.08 -11.82 -10.67
C VAL A 341 -19.78 -12.53 -11.05
N VAL A 342 -19.05 -11.93 -11.98
CA VAL A 342 -17.70 -12.37 -12.37
C VAL A 342 -16.72 -11.89 -11.31
N LEU A 343 -15.98 -12.81 -10.68
CA LEU A 343 -14.96 -12.49 -9.70
C LEU A 343 -13.65 -12.15 -10.41
N CYS A 344 -13.32 -10.87 -10.41
CA CYS A 344 -12.18 -10.33 -11.12
C CYS A 344 -10.90 -10.36 -10.27
N HIS A 345 -9.75 -10.54 -10.93
CA HIS A 345 -8.46 -10.34 -10.30
C HIS A 345 -8.32 -8.88 -9.77
N PRO A 346 -7.74 -8.67 -8.56
CA PRO A 346 -7.66 -7.33 -7.96
C PRO A 346 -6.91 -6.27 -8.79
N LEU A 347 -5.99 -6.69 -9.65
CA LEU A 347 -5.26 -5.81 -10.55
C LEU A 347 -5.97 -5.53 -11.88
N TRP A 348 -7.08 -6.20 -12.17
CA TRP A 348 -7.85 -5.96 -13.37
C TRP A 348 -8.72 -4.71 -13.26
N ARG A 349 -8.87 -4.00 -14.36
CA ARG A 349 -9.92 -3.00 -14.51
C ARG A 349 -11.19 -3.66 -15.02
N VAL A 350 -12.32 -3.06 -14.65
CA VAL A 350 -13.64 -3.61 -14.94
C VAL A 350 -14.41 -2.85 -16.03
N GLU A 351 -13.76 -1.86 -16.66
CA GLU A 351 -14.30 -1.15 -17.82
C GLU A 351 -13.85 -1.80 -19.13
N ASP A 352 -14.77 -2.04 -20.05
CA ASP A 352 -14.58 -2.82 -21.30
C ASP A 352 -13.33 -2.43 -22.11
N ARG A 353 -12.98 -1.15 -22.15
CA ARG A 353 -11.80 -0.64 -22.86
C ARG A 353 -10.45 -1.15 -22.30
N PHE A 354 -10.47 -1.66 -21.07
CA PHE A 354 -9.28 -2.20 -20.41
C PHE A 354 -9.23 -3.72 -20.38
N TYR A 355 -10.27 -4.39 -20.88
CA TYR A 355 -10.35 -5.85 -20.82
C TYR A 355 -9.22 -6.50 -21.60
N SER A 356 -8.56 -7.47 -20.97
CA SER A 356 -7.77 -8.49 -21.64
C SER A 356 -8.68 -9.35 -22.54
N ASP A 357 -8.09 -10.11 -23.45
CA ASP A 357 -8.84 -11.06 -24.28
C ASP A 357 -9.58 -12.07 -23.41
N LEU A 358 -8.95 -12.53 -22.33
CA LEU A 358 -9.59 -13.41 -21.36
C LEU A 358 -10.79 -12.75 -20.67
N GLN A 359 -10.63 -11.53 -20.14
CA GLN A 359 -11.75 -10.81 -19.52
C GLN A 359 -12.91 -10.64 -20.51
N ARG A 360 -12.62 -10.21 -21.73
CA ARG A 360 -13.63 -10.05 -22.79
C ARG A 360 -14.39 -11.34 -23.04
N SER A 361 -13.66 -12.44 -23.27
CA SER A 361 -14.24 -13.74 -23.51
C SER A 361 -15.13 -14.23 -22.35
N VAL A 362 -14.67 -14.04 -21.11
CA VAL A 362 -15.44 -14.42 -19.89
C VAL A 362 -16.72 -13.56 -19.74
N PHE A 363 -16.62 -12.26 -19.93
CA PHE A 363 -17.79 -11.40 -19.82
C PHE A 363 -18.80 -11.60 -20.95
N ASP A 364 -18.32 -11.88 -22.16
CA ASP A 364 -19.20 -12.19 -23.31
C ASP A 364 -19.92 -13.52 -23.10
N ALA A 365 -19.22 -14.57 -22.68
CA ALA A 365 -19.85 -15.84 -22.33
C ALA A 365 -20.87 -15.71 -21.17
N ALA A 366 -20.54 -14.91 -20.16
CA ALA A 366 -21.47 -14.65 -19.06
C ALA A 366 -22.73 -13.89 -19.54
N ARG A 367 -22.59 -12.94 -20.46
CA ARG A 367 -23.73 -12.16 -21.04
C ARG A 367 -24.62 -13.00 -21.97
N GLU A 368 -24.11 -14.09 -22.55
CA GLU A 368 -24.92 -15.03 -23.32
C GLU A 368 -25.85 -15.87 -22.43
N GLU A 369 -25.43 -16.15 -21.19
CA GLU A 369 -26.17 -17.03 -20.26
C GLU A 369 -27.06 -16.25 -19.27
N TYR A 370 -26.62 -15.05 -18.85
CA TYR A 370 -27.27 -14.27 -17.79
C TYR A 370 -27.76 -12.91 -18.27
N SER A 371 -28.94 -12.51 -17.87
CA SER A 371 -29.50 -11.18 -18.22
C SER A 371 -28.81 -10.02 -17.51
N TYR A 372 -28.17 -10.28 -16.37
CA TYR A 372 -27.39 -9.30 -15.62
C TYR A 372 -26.04 -9.86 -15.23
N VAL A 373 -24.97 -9.17 -15.63
CA VAL A 373 -23.59 -9.53 -15.35
C VAL A 373 -22.89 -8.36 -14.66
N ALA A 374 -22.36 -8.59 -13.47
CA ALA A 374 -21.57 -7.61 -12.73
C ALA A 374 -20.13 -8.11 -12.54
N ALA A 375 -19.21 -7.17 -12.39
CA ALA A 375 -17.83 -7.45 -11.98
C ALA A 375 -17.69 -7.21 -10.48
N HIS A 376 -16.90 -8.04 -9.79
CA HIS A 376 -16.54 -7.82 -8.40
C HIS A 376 -15.10 -8.30 -8.13
N ASP A 377 -14.40 -7.57 -7.28
CA ASP A 377 -13.04 -7.91 -6.88
C ASP A 377 -13.03 -9.14 -5.97
N ILE A 378 -12.26 -10.17 -6.32
CA ILE A 378 -12.19 -11.42 -5.53
C ILE A 378 -11.62 -11.20 -4.12
N ARG A 379 -10.71 -10.24 -3.94
CA ARG A 379 -10.18 -9.92 -2.62
C ARG A 379 -11.24 -9.34 -1.70
N ASP A 380 -12.09 -8.46 -2.23
CA ASP A 380 -13.22 -7.91 -1.50
C ASP A 380 -14.27 -9.00 -1.22
N PHE A 381 -14.55 -9.86 -2.19
CA PHE A 381 -15.44 -11.01 -1.98
C PHE A 381 -14.92 -11.97 -0.90
N ARG A 382 -13.62 -12.27 -0.88
CA ARG A 382 -13.02 -13.13 0.15
C ARG A 382 -13.19 -12.56 1.54
N ARG A 383 -13.04 -11.24 1.70
CA ARG A 383 -13.17 -10.55 2.99
C ARG A 383 -14.62 -10.36 3.43
N ASN A 384 -15.51 -10.16 2.49
CA ASN A 384 -16.92 -9.90 2.73
C ASN A 384 -17.78 -10.47 1.59
N PRO A 385 -18.09 -11.78 1.62
CA PRO A 385 -18.93 -12.41 0.59
C PRO A 385 -20.30 -11.77 0.41
N VAL A 386 -20.84 -11.16 1.46
CA VAL A 386 -22.16 -10.48 1.41
C VAL A 386 -22.16 -9.26 0.49
N SER A 387 -21.00 -8.70 0.20
CA SER A 387 -20.87 -7.49 -0.67
C SER A 387 -21.48 -7.66 -2.06
N ILE A 388 -21.53 -8.89 -2.60
CA ILE A 388 -22.09 -9.17 -3.94
C ILE A 388 -23.62 -9.34 -3.95
N LEU A 389 -24.29 -9.41 -2.79
CA LEU A 389 -25.76 -9.60 -2.75
C LEU A 389 -26.53 -8.53 -3.49
N LYS A 390 -26.05 -7.29 -3.53
CA LYS A 390 -26.65 -6.20 -4.28
C LYS A 390 -26.72 -6.47 -5.79
N HIS A 391 -25.86 -7.35 -6.30
CA HIS A 391 -25.82 -7.74 -7.72
C HIS A 391 -26.63 -9.00 -8.02
N LEU A 392 -26.92 -9.82 -6.99
CA LEU A 392 -27.65 -11.10 -7.10
C LEU A 392 -29.15 -11.00 -6.72
N ARG A 393 -29.63 -9.80 -6.37
CA ARG A 393 -31.04 -9.54 -6.03
C ARG A 393 -31.85 -8.99 -7.18
#